data_17ababc1449bb668e0f947514ca6091e
#
_entry.id   17ababc1449bb668e0f947514ca6091e
#
_cell.length_a   1.000
_cell.length_b   1.000
_cell.length_c   1.000
_cell.angle_alpha   90.00
_cell.angle_beta   90.00
_cell.angle_gamma   90.00
#
_symmetry.space_group_name_H-M   'P 1'
#
loop_
_entity.id
_entity.type
_entity.pdbx_description
1 polymer ?
#
loop_
_entity_poly.entity_id
_entity_poly.type
_entity_poly.pdbx_seq_one_letter_code
_entity_poly.pdbx_strand_id
1 'polypeptide(L)'
;DKTKSTREVENEELKAAIIRIYKANKGIYGAPRIHHILSTEGFTVSLKRVQRKMAELGLCAITVKKYKAYSNKKVAEGLENVLKRDFTTTSINEKWVGDITYIHTIKDGWCYLASVLDLHSKKIIGYAFGKRMTNNLVIKALKNAYYSQNPDKNKQLIFHTDLGSQYTSNDLKE
;
A
#
# COMPACT_ATOMS: atom_id res chain seq x y z
N ASP A 1 40.10 -25.32 32.42
CA ASP A 1 38.84 -25.23 31.67
C ASP A 1 37.78 -24.58 32.57
N LYS A 2 37.41 -23.31 32.27
CA LYS A 2 36.32 -22.65 32.96
C LYS A 2 35.00 -23.22 32.44
N THR A 3 34.27 -23.97 33.24
CA THR A 3 32.90 -24.37 32.95
C THR A 3 32.06 -23.13 32.74
N LYS A 4 31.35 -23.06 31.58
CA LYS A 4 30.46 -21.95 31.27
C LYS A 4 29.35 -21.80 32.34
N SER A 5 29.04 -20.58 32.73
CA SER A 5 27.94 -20.32 33.66
C SER A 5 26.62 -20.66 32.98
N THR A 6 25.59 -21.00 33.77
CA THR A 6 24.21 -21.26 33.26
C THR A 6 23.70 -20.13 32.38
N ARG A 7 24.04 -18.89 32.75
CA ARG A 7 23.66 -17.69 31.99
C ARG A 7 24.37 -17.55 30.65
N GLU A 8 25.58 -18.05 30.53
CA GLU A 8 26.33 -18.09 29.28
C GLU A 8 25.72 -19.11 28.32
N VAL A 9 25.38 -20.30 28.83
CA VAL A 9 24.70 -21.35 28.05
C VAL A 9 23.35 -20.82 27.51
N GLU A 10 22.49 -20.27 28.37
CA GLU A 10 21.22 -19.64 27.95
C GLU A 10 21.40 -18.55 26.88
N ASN A 11 22.48 -17.74 27.02
CA ASN A 11 22.73 -16.69 26.05
C ASN A 11 23.17 -17.26 24.68
N GLU A 12 23.88 -18.35 24.64
CA GLU A 12 24.27 -19.02 23.40
C GLU A 12 23.06 -19.65 22.72
N GLU A 13 22.20 -20.34 23.47
CA GLU A 13 20.95 -20.88 22.97
C GLU A 13 20.04 -19.77 22.41
N LEU A 14 19.90 -18.67 23.15
CA LEU A 14 19.13 -17.51 22.70
C LEU A 14 19.71 -16.91 21.41
N LYS A 15 21.04 -16.74 21.31
CA LYS A 15 21.71 -16.25 20.10
C LYS A 15 21.48 -17.16 18.91
N ALA A 16 21.60 -18.47 19.10
CA ALA A 16 21.34 -19.46 18.06
C ALA A 16 19.89 -19.39 17.56
N ALA A 17 18.92 -19.29 18.46
CA ALA A 17 17.51 -19.15 18.12
C ALA A 17 17.24 -17.84 17.35
N ILE A 18 17.80 -16.72 17.80
CA ILE A 18 17.68 -15.41 17.10
C ILE A 18 18.21 -15.51 15.67
N ILE A 19 19.42 -16.10 15.47
CA ILE A 19 20.03 -16.25 14.14
C ILE A 19 19.15 -17.13 13.24
N ARG A 20 18.62 -18.24 13.76
CA ARG A 20 17.73 -19.15 13.04
C ARG A 20 16.49 -18.43 12.55
N ILE A 21 15.79 -17.72 13.46
CA ILE A 21 14.57 -16.97 13.13
C ILE A 21 14.86 -15.85 12.12
N TYR A 22 15.96 -15.11 12.31
CA TYR A 22 16.37 -14.02 11.42
C TYR A 22 16.64 -14.51 10.00
N LYS A 23 17.41 -15.61 9.85
CA LYS A 23 17.72 -16.22 8.54
C LYS A 23 16.48 -16.80 7.87
N ALA A 24 15.63 -17.53 8.61
CA ALA A 24 14.38 -18.09 8.09
C ALA A 24 13.45 -17.01 7.52
N ASN A 25 13.51 -15.81 8.07
CA ASN A 25 12.71 -14.67 7.61
C ASN A 25 13.51 -13.67 6.74
N LYS A 26 14.58 -14.13 6.10
CA LYS A 26 15.39 -13.37 5.12
C LYS A 26 15.85 -12.00 5.63
N GLY A 27 16.10 -11.86 6.94
CA GLY A 27 16.53 -10.60 7.55
C GLY A 27 15.46 -9.51 7.70
N ILE A 28 14.21 -9.80 7.40
CA ILE A 28 13.12 -8.80 7.43
C ILE A 28 12.66 -8.52 8.87
N TYR A 29 12.78 -9.51 9.77
CA TYR A 29 12.25 -9.39 11.13
C TYR A 29 13.21 -8.63 12.05
N GLY A 30 12.69 -7.59 12.70
CA GLY A 30 13.36 -6.88 13.79
C GLY A 30 13.03 -7.51 15.15
N ALA A 31 13.67 -6.97 16.18
CA ALA A 31 13.57 -7.50 17.55
C ALA A 31 12.13 -7.74 18.06
N PRO A 32 11.12 -6.88 17.79
CA PRO A 32 9.77 -7.14 18.26
C PRO A 32 9.15 -8.43 17.68
N ARG A 33 9.35 -8.68 16.38
CA ARG A 33 8.83 -9.90 15.74
C ARG A 33 9.60 -11.15 16.15
N ILE A 34 10.95 -11.04 16.26
CA ILE A 34 11.78 -12.14 16.76
C ILE A 34 11.42 -12.48 18.22
N HIS A 35 11.22 -11.48 19.06
CA HIS A 35 10.79 -11.68 20.45
C HIS A 35 9.44 -12.42 20.52
N HIS A 36 8.47 -12.03 19.68
CA HIS A 36 7.17 -12.71 19.63
C HIS A 36 7.32 -14.21 19.29
N ILE A 37 8.11 -14.54 18.27
CA ILE A 37 8.36 -15.94 17.88
C ILE A 37 9.06 -16.69 19.03
N LEU A 38 10.12 -16.11 19.62
CA LEU A 38 10.80 -16.73 20.76
C LEU A 38 9.84 -17.02 21.91
N SER A 39 8.91 -16.11 22.20
CA SER A 39 7.91 -16.33 23.24
C SER A 39 6.94 -17.47 22.89
N THR A 40 6.55 -17.63 21.62
CA THR A 40 5.72 -18.75 21.17
C THR A 40 6.48 -20.08 21.18
N GLU A 41 7.80 -20.06 21.05
CA GLU A 41 8.69 -21.23 21.17
C GLU A 41 9.06 -21.54 22.65
N GLY A 42 8.52 -20.81 23.62
CA GLY A 42 8.72 -21.07 25.05
C GLY A 42 9.91 -20.34 25.69
N PHE A 43 10.59 -19.44 24.99
CA PHE A 43 11.66 -18.64 25.59
C PHE A 43 11.08 -17.55 26.50
N THR A 44 11.46 -17.57 27.78
CA THR A 44 11.15 -16.49 28.72
C THR A 44 12.23 -15.41 28.67
N VAL A 45 12.08 -14.45 27.74
CA VAL A 45 13.07 -13.40 27.48
C VAL A 45 12.39 -12.05 27.29
N SER A 46 13.01 -10.97 27.78
CA SER A 46 12.50 -9.61 27.54
C SER A 46 12.90 -9.09 26.16
N LEU A 47 12.06 -8.24 25.55
CA LEU A 47 12.35 -7.57 24.28
C LEU A 47 13.71 -6.85 24.30
N LYS A 48 14.06 -6.20 25.44
CA LYS A 48 15.33 -5.49 25.61
C LYS A 48 16.54 -6.43 25.59
N ARG A 49 16.41 -7.69 26.08
CA ARG A 49 17.47 -8.71 26.00
C ARG A 49 17.63 -9.17 24.54
N VAL A 50 16.54 -9.36 23.79
CA VAL A 50 16.59 -9.72 22.37
C VAL A 50 17.25 -8.61 21.55
N GLN A 51 16.88 -7.33 21.78
CA GLN A 51 17.52 -6.19 21.11
C GLN A 51 19.04 -6.15 21.31
N ARG A 52 19.50 -6.34 22.56
CA ARG A 52 20.93 -6.37 22.87
C ARG A 52 21.63 -7.53 22.17
N LYS A 53 21.03 -8.72 22.17
CA LYS A 53 21.63 -9.90 21.52
C LYS A 53 21.67 -9.76 20.01
N MET A 54 20.67 -9.18 19.39
CA MET A 54 20.71 -8.84 17.95
C MET A 54 21.83 -7.84 17.64
N ALA A 55 21.99 -6.79 18.47
CA ALA A 55 23.08 -5.81 18.32
C ALA A 55 24.46 -6.45 18.46
N GLU A 56 24.66 -7.33 19.47
CA GLU A 56 25.91 -8.11 19.65
C GLU A 56 26.24 -9.00 18.43
N LEU A 57 25.21 -9.49 17.73
CA LEU A 57 25.32 -10.32 16.53
C LEU A 57 25.43 -9.51 15.23
N GLY A 58 25.36 -8.16 15.29
CA GLY A 58 25.33 -7.31 14.11
C GLY A 58 24.06 -7.46 13.25
N LEU A 59 22.97 -7.98 13.82
CA LEU A 59 21.73 -8.24 13.10
C LEU A 59 20.81 -7.02 13.13
N CYS A 60 20.48 -6.48 11.96
CA CYS A 60 19.52 -5.41 11.78
C CYS A 60 18.44 -5.85 10.79
N ALA A 61 17.17 -5.46 11.06
CA ALA A 61 16.12 -5.71 10.09
C ALA A 61 16.36 -4.93 8.79
N ILE A 62 16.13 -5.58 7.66
CA ILE A 62 16.11 -4.91 6.35
C ILE A 62 14.85 -4.04 6.31
N THR A 63 14.98 -2.77 6.70
CA THR A 63 13.88 -1.80 6.61
C THR A 63 13.95 -1.08 5.27
N VAL A 64 12.92 -1.25 4.45
CA VAL A 64 12.71 -0.36 3.31
C VAL A 64 12.40 1.03 3.88
N LYS A 65 13.13 2.07 3.45
CA LYS A 65 12.83 3.46 3.84
C LYS A 65 11.35 3.72 3.54
N LYS A 66 10.57 4.07 4.57
CA LYS A 66 9.19 4.49 4.35
C LYS A 66 9.21 5.69 3.41
N TYR A 67 8.51 5.58 2.29
CA TYR A 67 8.21 6.71 1.44
C TYR A 67 7.47 7.75 2.30
N LYS A 68 8.08 8.90 2.55
CA LYS A 68 7.38 10.03 3.15
C LYS A 68 6.52 10.63 2.05
N ALA A 69 5.22 10.38 2.10
CA ALA A 69 4.29 11.11 1.28
C ALA A 69 4.48 12.60 1.59
N TYR A 70 4.86 13.39 0.60
CA TYR A 70 4.81 14.84 0.72
C TYR A 70 3.33 15.21 0.82
N SER A 71 2.87 15.56 2.01
CA SER A 71 1.57 16.16 2.19
C SER A 71 1.64 17.59 1.62
N ASN A 72 1.31 17.75 0.36
CA ASN A 72 0.95 19.05 -0.18
C ASN A 72 -0.35 19.48 0.53
N LYS A 73 -0.22 20.27 1.58
CA LYS A 73 -1.31 20.84 2.37
C LYS A 73 -2.12 21.93 1.62
N LYS A 74 -2.13 21.97 0.32
CA LYS A 74 -3.16 22.68 -0.42
C LYS A 74 -4.29 21.68 -0.64
N VAL A 75 -5.12 21.52 0.38
CA VAL A 75 -6.48 21.00 0.20
C VAL A 75 -7.09 21.88 -0.89
N ALA A 76 -7.52 21.28 -2.00
CA ALA A 76 -8.25 22.01 -3.02
C ALA A 76 -9.53 22.53 -2.32
N GLU A 77 -9.54 23.82 -2.00
CA GLU A 77 -10.65 24.49 -1.36
C GLU A 77 -11.89 24.29 -2.25
N GLY A 78 -12.95 23.76 -1.69
CA GLY A 78 -14.26 23.60 -2.37
C GLY A 78 -14.58 22.21 -2.90
N LEU A 79 -13.75 21.20 -2.71
CA LEU A 79 -14.12 19.80 -3.06
C LEU A 79 -14.64 19.07 -1.81
N GLU A 80 -15.95 18.96 -1.70
CA GLU A 80 -16.60 18.19 -0.65
C GLU A 80 -16.55 16.69 -0.98
N ASN A 81 -16.31 15.84 0.04
CA ASN A 81 -16.41 14.40 -0.13
C ASN A 81 -17.87 13.96 -0.19
N VAL A 82 -18.43 13.97 -1.39
CA VAL A 82 -19.83 13.59 -1.65
C VAL A 82 -20.11 12.15 -1.27
N LEU A 83 -19.13 11.25 -1.43
CA LEU A 83 -19.31 9.82 -1.16
C LEU A 83 -19.42 9.50 0.34
N LYS A 84 -18.79 10.31 1.24
CA LYS A 84 -18.82 10.16 2.71
C LYS A 84 -18.55 8.71 3.21
N ARG A 85 -17.74 7.93 2.48
CA ARG A 85 -17.46 6.50 2.69
C ARG A 85 -18.65 5.56 2.47
N ASP A 86 -19.73 6.04 1.86
CA ASP A 86 -20.83 5.18 1.45
C ASP A 86 -20.58 4.61 0.04
N PHE A 87 -20.06 3.37 0.00
CA PHE A 87 -19.77 2.62 -1.22
C PHE A 87 -20.92 1.69 -1.63
N THR A 88 -22.06 1.76 -0.97
CA THR A 88 -23.23 0.96 -1.31
C THR A 88 -23.89 1.48 -2.58
N THR A 89 -24.37 0.57 -3.42
CA THR A 89 -25.06 0.87 -4.67
C THR A 89 -26.24 -0.04 -4.87
N THR A 90 -27.29 0.45 -5.49
CA THR A 90 -28.51 -0.31 -5.81
C THR A 90 -28.54 -0.77 -7.26
N SER A 91 -27.85 -0.05 -8.15
CA SER A 91 -27.81 -0.33 -9.58
C SER A 91 -26.44 -0.02 -10.20
N ILE A 92 -26.22 -0.53 -11.41
CA ILE A 92 -25.06 -0.16 -12.24
C ILE A 92 -25.12 1.32 -12.60
N ASN A 93 -23.94 1.92 -12.81
CA ASN A 93 -23.79 3.33 -13.21
C ASN A 93 -24.31 4.35 -12.19
N GLU A 94 -24.35 3.99 -10.91
CA GLU A 94 -24.70 4.90 -9.81
C GLU A 94 -23.45 5.57 -9.24
N LYS A 95 -22.42 4.77 -8.96
CA LYS A 95 -21.15 5.25 -8.40
C LYS A 95 -19.97 4.57 -9.10
N TRP A 96 -19.09 5.38 -9.67
CA TRP A 96 -17.84 4.93 -10.25
C TRP A 96 -16.66 5.40 -9.41
N VAL A 97 -15.59 4.61 -9.36
CA VAL A 97 -14.34 5.00 -8.71
C VAL A 97 -13.19 4.92 -9.70
N GLY A 98 -12.30 5.92 -9.65
CA GLY A 98 -11.14 6.00 -10.50
C GLY A 98 -9.83 5.96 -9.70
N ASP A 99 -8.83 5.25 -10.22
CA ASP A 99 -7.49 5.18 -9.64
C ASP A 99 -6.42 5.08 -10.73
N ILE A 100 -5.19 5.52 -10.39
CA ILE A 100 -4.02 5.40 -11.26
C ILE A 100 -3.01 4.44 -10.63
N THR A 101 -2.78 3.33 -11.29
CA THR A 101 -1.78 2.33 -10.90
C THR A 101 -0.47 2.55 -11.66
N TYR A 102 0.64 2.46 -10.95
CA TYR A 102 2.00 2.56 -11.48
C TYR A 102 2.47 1.17 -11.90
N ILE A 103 2.89 1.03 -13.15
CA ILE A 103 3.36 -0.24 -13.72
C ILE A 103 4.78 -0.04 -14.25
N HIS A 104 5.73 -0.78 -13.72
CA HIS A 104 7.10 -0.77 -14.24
C HIS A 104 7.24 -1.82 -15.34
N THR A 105 7.65 -1.39 -16.53
CA THR A 105 7.91 -2.26 -17.67
C THR A 105 9.41 -2.29 -17.98
N ILE A 106 9.90 -3.43 -18.50
CA ILE A 106 11.32 -3.58 -18.86
C ILE A 106 11.69 -2.63 -20.01
N LYS A 107 10.79 -2.44 -20.97
CA LYS A 107 11.05 -1.65 -22.18
C LYS A 107 10.95 -0.14 -21.96
N ASP A 108 9.91 0.30 -21.25
CA ASP A 108 9.55 1.73 -21.20
C ASP A 108 9.71 2.33 -19.78
N GLY A 109 10.17 1.55 -18.79
CA GLY A 109 10.28 1.98 -17.40
C GLY A 109 8.91 2.16 -16.75
N TRP A 110 8.71 3.25 -16.02
CA TRP A 110 7.45 3.54 -15.35
C TRP A 110 6.36 3.94 -16.34
N CYS A 111 5.27 3.21 -16.32
CA CYS A 111 4.03 3.46 -17.04
C CYS A 111 2.86 3.62 -16.07
N TYR A 112 1.74 4.09 -16.56
CA TYR A 112 0.58 4.46 -15.77
C TYR A 112 -0.68 3.88 -16.37
N LEU A 113 -1.50 3.25 -15.54
CA LEU A 113 -2.81 2.73 -15.90
C LEU A 113 -3.86 3.49 -15.11
N ALA A 114 -4.65 4.32 -15.78
CA ALA A 114 -5.85 4.88 -15.21
C ALA A 114 -7.00 3.90 -15.43
N SER A 115 -7.73 3.57 -14.39
CA SER A 115 -8.87 2.64 -14.42
C SER A 115 -10.11 3.26 -13.81
N VAL A 116 -11.26 2.91 -14.34
CA VAL A 116 -12.58 3.27 -13.81
C VAL A 116 -13.34 1.99 -13.50
N LEU A 117 -13.81 1.85 -12.27
CA LEU A 117 -14.54 0.70 -11.78
C LEU A 117 -15.96 1.12 -11.38
N ASP A 118 -16.96 0.37 -11.80
CA ASP A 118 -18.32 0.50 -11.33
C ASP A 118 -18.51 -0.21 -9.98
N LEU A 119 -18.98 0.52 -8.98
CA LEU A 119 -19.10 -0.02 -7.62
C LEU A 119 -20.19 -1.07 -7.47
N HIS A 120 -21.19 -1.10 -8.34
CA HIS A 120 -22.23 -2.11 -8.29
C HIS A 120 -21.76 -3.45 -8.87
N SER A 121 -21.33 -3.42 -10.12
CA SER A 121 -20.89 -4.64 -10.82
C SER A 121 -19.50 -5.13 -10.41
N LYS A 122 -18.69 -4.29 -9.74
CA LYS A 122 -17.28 -4.53 -9.40
C LYS A 122 -16.38 -4.79 -10.62
N LYS A 123 -16.79 -4.30 -11.79
CA LYS A 123 -16.04 -4.45 -13.05
C LYS A 123 -15.29 -3.18 -13.39
N ILE A 124 -14.11 -3.33 -13.97
CA ILE A 124 -13.43 -2.22 -14.65
C ILE A 124 -14.17 -1.97 -15.96
N ILE A 125 -14.80 -0.80 -16.05
CA ILE A 125 -15.65 -0.40 -17.16
C ILE A 125 -14.95 0.50 -18.18
N GLY A 126 -13.81 1.09 -17.79
CA GLY A 126 -12.98 1.89 -18.66
C GLY A 126 -11.55 1.95 -18.16
N TYR A 127 -10.60 2.05 -19.07
CA TYR A 127 -9.19 2.20 -18.72
C TYR A 127 -8.42 2.92 -19.84
N ALA A 128 -7.26 3.48 -19.47
CA ALA A 128 -6.28 4.00 -20.39
C ALA A 128 -4.87 3.72 -19.85
N PHE A 129 -3.95 3.40 -20.75
CA PHE A 129 -2.56 3.13 -20.43
C PHE A 129 -1.66 4.16 -21.13
N GLY A 130 -0.61 4.60 -20.42
CA GLY A 130 0.31 5.59 -21.00
C GLY A 130 1.65 5.65 -20.28
N LYS A 131 2.66 6.23 -20.95
CA LYS A 131 4.02 6.42 -20.41
C LYS A 131 4.14 7.66 -19.51
N ARG A 132 3.15 8.52 -19.49
CA ARG A 132 3.12 9.75 -18.69
C ARG A 132 1.83 9.84 -17.90
N MET A 133 1.95 10.24 -16.65
CA MET A 133 0.80 10.49 -15.78
C MET A 133 0.27 11.90 -16.07
N THR A 134 -0.71 12.01 -16.95
CA THR A 134 -1.32 13.27 -17.39
C THR A 134 -2.82 13.26 -17.15
N ASN A 135 -3.44 14.45 -17.10
CA ASN A 135 -4.90 14.58 -17.01
C ASN A 135 -5.60 13.87 -18.17
N ASN A 136 -5.03 13.95 -19.38
CA ASN A 136 -5.55 13.27 -20.57
C ASN A 136 -5.65 11.75 -20.40
N LEU A 137 -4.78 11.12 -19.60
CA LEU A 137 -4.85 9.69 -19.34
C LEU A 137 -6.15 9.34 -18.57
N VAL A 138 -6.46 10.14 -17.55
CA VAL A 138 -7.68 9.99 -16.73
C VAL A 138 -8.93 10.28 -17.57
N ILE A 139 -8.93 11.38 -18.31
CA ILE A 139 -10.05 11.77 -19.19
C ILE A 139 -10.33 10.68 -20.20
N LYS A 140 -9.29 10.07 -20.79
CA LYS A 140 -9.43 8.97 -21.75
C LYS A 140 -10.04 7.73 -21.09
N ALA A 141 -9.60 7.37 -19.88
CA ALA A 141 -10.17 6.25 -19.14
C ALA A 141 -11.66 6.48 -18.82
N LEU A 142 -12.01 7.71 -18.38
CA LEU A 142 -13.39 8.08 -18.07
C LEU A 142 -14.27 8.10 -19.33
N LYS A 143 -13.79 8.65 -20.45
CA LYS A 143 -14.52 8.61 -21.72
C LYS A 143 -14.74 7.17 -22.19
N ASN A 144 -13.76 6.30 -22.09
CA ASN A 144 -13.91 4.88 -22.42
C ASN A 144 -14.98 4.20 -21.55
N ALA A 145 -15.00 4.51 -20.23
CA ALA A 145 -16.04 4.02 -19.33
C ALA A 145 -17.43 4.53 -19.74
N TYR A 146 -17.53 5.83 -20.03
CA TYR A 146 -18.78 6.47 -20.40
C TYR A 146 -19.37 5.88 -21.70
N TYR A 147 -18.54 5.72 -22.73
CA TYR A 147 -18.96 5.11 -24.00
C TYR A 147 -19.30 3.61 -23.86
N SER A 148 -18.55 2.89 -23.03
CA SER A 148 -18.81 1.46 -22.78
C SER A 148 -20.13 1.22 -22.05
N GLN A 149 -20.44 2.05 -21.06
CA GLN A 149 -21.63 1.87 -20.19
C GLN A 149 -22.86 2.63 -20.65
N ASN A 150 -22.68 3.70 -21.44
CA ASN A 150 -23.73 4.58 -21.88
C ASN A 150 -24.76 4.92 -20.76
N PRO A 151 -24.31 5.54 -19.65
CA PRO A 151 -25.17 5.78 -18.51
C PRO A 151 -26.33 6.71 -18.86
N ASP A 152 -27.46 6.51 -18.22
CA ASP A 152 -28.65 7.35 -18.40
C ASP A 152 -28.34 8.79 -17.97
N LYS A 153 -28.46 9.73 -18.90
CA LYS A 153 -28.17 11.16 -18.68
C LYS A 153 -29.15 11.83 -17.68
N ASN A 154 -30.30 11.23 -17.43
CA ASN A 154 -31.29 11.73 -16.48
C ASN A 154 -31.03 11.23 -15.05
N LYS A 155 -30.07 10.31 -14.85
CA LYS A 155 -29.71 9.80 -13.55
C LYS A 155 -28.38 10.41 -13.08
N GLN A 156 -28.29 10.67 -11.79
CA GLN A 156 -27.05 11.15 -11.19
C GLN A 156 -26.01 10.03 -11.17
N LEU A 157 -24.83 10.28 -11.73
CA LEU A 157 -23.66 9.44 -11.65
C LEU A 157 -22.60 10.13 -10.78
N ILE A 158 -22.14 9.47 -9.74
CA ILE A 158 -21.05 9.97 -8.89
C ILE A 158 -19.74 9.34 -9.36
N PHE A 159 -18.76 10.16 -9.75
CA PHE A 159 -17.41 9.73 -10.03
C PHE A 159 -16.49 10.13 -8.86
N HIS A 160 -16.00 9.16 -8.12
CA HIS A 160 -15.13 9.38 -6.95
C HIS A 160 -13.69 8.97 -7.25
N THR A 161 -12.75 9.82 -6.83
CA THR A 161 -11.31 9.58 -6.97
C THR A 161 -10.60 10.04 -5.71
N ASP A 162 -9.31 9.70 -5.58
CA ASP A 162 -8.45 10.33 -4.59
C ASP A 162 -8.22 11.83 -4.94
N LEU A 163 -7.63 12.58 -4.01
CA LEU A 163 -7.28 14.00 -4.22
C LEU A 163 -6.01 14.19 -5.06
N GLY A 164 -5.70 13.27 -5.94
CA GLY A 164 -4.56 13.38 -6.87
C GLY A 164 -4.71 14.60 -7.77
N SER A 165 -3.61 15.31 -8.03
CA SER A 165 -3.60 16.53 -8.88
C SER A 165 -4.19 16.31 -10.27
N GLN A 166 -4.15 15.09 -10.78
CA GLN A 166 -4.70 14.70 -12.09
C GLN A 166 -6.23 14.71 -12.11
N TYR A 167 -6.87 14.50 -10.96
CA TYR A 167 -8.33 14.47 -10.81
C TYR A 167 -8.92 15.83 -10.39
N THR A 168 -8.08 16.75 -9.91
CA THR A 168 -8.52 18.09 -9.47
C THR A 168 -8.33 19.16 -10.54
N SER A 169 -7.92 18.78 -11.74
CA SER A 169 -7.74 19.71 -12.86
C SER A 169 -9.07 20.25 -13.39
N ASN A 170 -9.05 21.49 -13.91
CA ASN A 170 -10.25 22.12 -14.48
C ASN A 170 -10.78 21.35 -15.70
N ASP A 171 -9.90 20.70 -16.48
CA ASP A 171 -10.26 19.91 -17.66
C ASP A 171 -11.18 18.70 -17.36
N LEU A 172 -11.28 18.28 -16.09
CA LEU A 172 -12.11 17.16 -15.68
C LEU A 172 -13.50 17.62 -15.20
N LYS A 173 -13.69 18.95 -15.01
CA LYS A 173 -14.93 19.55 -14.54
C LYS A 173 -15.86 19.99 -15.69
N GLU A 174 -15.33 20.05 -16.91
CA GLU A 174 -16.06 20.32 -18.15
C GLU A 174 -16.58 19.01 -18.80
#